data_de7d018447602405d2af61e3926f82a3
#
_entry.id   de7d018447602405d2af61e3926f82a3
#
_cell.length_a   1.000
_cell.length_b   1.000
_cell.length_c   1.000
_cell.angle_alpha   90.00
_cell.angle_beta   90.00
_cell.angle_gamma   90.00
#
_symmetry.space_group_name_H-M   'P 1'
#
loop_
_entity.id
_entity.type
_entity.pdbx_description
1 polymer ?
#
loop_
_entity_poly.entity_id
_entity_poly.type
_entity_poly.pdbx_seq_one_letter_code
_entity_poly.pdbx_strand_id
1 'polypeptide(L)'
;FDSTPLLELISKEMPYTNIEDLPIPVYIVASDMDHGCTKVFSKGKIAPRLVASCSIPIVFRPMVINGVHYIDGGVFQNLPIPAIRSMCDKVIAFSVRRMEPETYKDNLLYTATRAYSMMFMSNIMADSKLADVYIELNTNGCSVYDISNIPELFRRGYSDACSALESAGYHRVLPPEVIEFHPLTEQRPEKNYEQIIKKYFSRFQKK
;
A
#
# COMPACT_ATOMS: atom_id res chain seq x y z
N PHE A 1 -9.35 3.39 -15.32
CA PHE A 1 -8.69 2.27 -16.01
C PHE A 1 -9.31 0.95 -15.55
N ASP A 2 -9.20 -0.08 -16.40
CA ASP A 2 -9.60 -1.45 -16.06
C ASP A 2 -8.54 -2.12 -15.18
N SER A 3 -8.96 -2.76 -14.08
CA SER A 3 -8.07 -3.44 -13.13
C SER A 3 -7.79 -4.91 -13.50
N THR A 4 -8.40 -5.43 -14.57
CA THR A 4 -8.23 -6.85 -14.98
C THR A 4 -6.75 -7.25 -15.15
N PRO A 5 -5.89 -6.44 -15.79
CA PRO A 5 -4.48 -6.80 -15.91
C PRO A 5 -3.75 -6.91 -14.57
N LEU A 6 -4.11 -6.09 -13.58
CA LEU A 6 -3.55 -6.15 -12.24
C LEU A 6 -4.05 -7.40 -11.51
N LEU A 7 -5.33 -7.73 -11.66
CA LEU A 7 -5.93 -8.96 -11.10
C LEU A 7 -5.24 -10.21 -11.62
N GLU A 8 -4.99 -10.28 -12.93
CA GLU A 8 -4.29 -11.41 -13.56
C GLU A 8 -2.85 -11.52 -13.08
N LEU A 9 -2.14 -10.38 -12.98
CA LEU A 9 -0.76 -10.33 -12.49
C LEU A 9 -0.68 -10.86 -11.05
N ILE A 10 -1.51 -10.33 -10.16
CA ILE A 10 -1.52 -10.75 -8.75
C ILE A 10 -1.90 -12.23 -8.64
N SER A 11 -2.93 -12.68 -9.37
CA SER A 11 -3.36 -14.08 -9.34
C SER A 11 -2.28 -15.05 -9.79
N LYS A 12 -1.41 -14.62 -10.71
CA LYS A 12 -0.31 -15.43 -11.25
C LYS A 12 0.91 -15.47 -10.33
N GLU A 13 1.22 -14.33 -9.69
CA GLU A 13 2.45 -14.17 -8.90
C GLU A 13 2.28 -14.59 -7.44
N MET A 14 1.05 -14.59 -6.91
CA MET A 14 0.79 -14.99 -5.52
C MET A 14 0.90 -16.50 -5.34
N PRO A 15 1.67 -16.98 -4.36
CA PRO A 15 1.81 -18.41 -4.08
C PRO A 15 0.58 -19.03 -3.40
N TYR A 16 -0.29 -18.19 -2.83
CA TYR A 16 -1.52 -18.60 -2.16
C TYR A 16 -2.74 -18.01 -2.87
N THR A 17 -3.84 -18.77 -2.88
CA THR A 17 -5.08 -18.33 -3.52
C THR A 17 -5.98 -17.56 -2.55
N ASN A 18 -6.08 -18.01 -1.30
CA ASN A 18 -6.98 -17.41 -0.30
C ASN A 18 -6.19 -16.80 0.86
N ILE A 19 -6.78 -15.79 1.50
CA ILE A 19 -6.16 -15.08 2.64
C ILE A 19 -5.94 -16.03 3.82
N GLU A 20 -6.90 -16.88 4.11
CA GLU A 20 -6.86 -17.86 5.21
C GLU A 20 -5.80 -18.94 5.05
N ASP A 21 -5.26 -19.14 3.84
CA ASP A 21 -4.18 -20.11 3.57
C ASP A 21 -2.78 -19.53 3.86
N LEU A 22 -2.69 -18.23 4.17
CA LEU A 22 -1.43 -17.56 4.47
C LEU A 22 -0.86 -18.00 5.81
N PRO A 23 0.47 -18.16 5.94
CA PRO A 23 1.12 -18.62 7.18
C PRO A 23 1.03 -17.61 8.33
N ILE A 24 0.73 -16.35 8.03
CA ILE A 24 0.53 -15.27 9.00
C ILE A 24 -0.86 -14.68 8.75
N PRO A 25 -1.66 -14.40 9.81
CA PRO A 25 -2.94 -13.73 9.65
C PRO A 25 -2.81 -12.39 8.92
N VAL A 26 -3.53 -12.23 7.82
CA VAL A 26 -3.52 -11.02 7.01
C VAL A 26 -4.93 -10.43 6.93
N TYR A 27 -5.01 -9.12 7.04
CA TYR A 27 -6.24 -8.35 6.90
C TYR A 27 -6.07 -7.34 5.77
N ILE A 28 -6.94 -7.41 4.76
CA ILE A 28 -6.94 -6.48 3.62
C ILE A 28 -8.12 -5.53 3.80
N VAL A 29 -7.86 -4.25 3.72
CA VAL A 29 -8.88 -3.22 3.92
C VAL A 29 -9.24 -2.57 2.59
N ALA A 30 -10.54 -2.43 2.33
CA ALA A 30 -11.09 -1.69 1.22
C ALA A 30 -12.27 -0.81 1.69
N SER A 31 -12.67 0.14 0.87
CA SER A 31 -13.84 0.97 1.10
C SER A 31 -15.02 0.42 0.31
N ASP A 32 -16.10 0.07 1.00
CA ASP A 32 -17.36 -0.37 0.43
C ASP A 32 -18.14 0.85 -0.05
N MET A 33 -18.28 1.00 -1.37
CA MET A 33 -18.97 2.16 -1.95
C MET A 33 -20.48 2.10 -1.79
N ASP A 34 -21.03 0.90 -1.81
CA ASP A 34 -22.49 0.72 -1.78
C ASP A 34 -23.06 1.00 -0.38
N HIS A 35 -22.26 0.69 0.66
CA HIS A 35 -22.70 0.87 2.05
C HIS A 35 -21.99 2.03 2.78
N GLY A 36 -21.00 2.70 2.16
CA GLY A 36 -20.30 3.85 2.74
C GLY A 36 -19.49 3.50 3.99
N CYS A 37 -18.84 2.36 4.03
CA CYS A 37 -18.09 1.89 5.20
C CYS A 37 -16.78 1.21 4.85
N THR A 38 -15.93 1.04 5.86
CA THR A 38 -14.71 0.23 5.76
C THR A 38 -15.06 -1.25 5.71
N LYS A 39 -14.45 -1.98 4.78
CA LYS A 39 -14.51 -3.44 4.70
C LYS A 39 -13.16 -4.04 5.01
N VAL A 40 -13.11 -4.92 6.00
CA VAL A 40 -11.93 -5.72 6.36
C VAL A 40 -12.13 -7.15 5.85
N PHE A 41 -11.23 -7.61 5.03
CA PHE A 41 -11.20 -8.98 4.52
C PHE A 41 -10.13 -9.80 5.24
N SER A 42 -10.52 -10.90 5.86
CA SER A 42 -9.63 -11.88 6.49
C SER A 42 -9.72 -13.26 5.84
N LYS A 43 -10.59 -13.43 4.83
CA LYS A 43 -10.86 -14.70 4.13
C LYS A 43 -11.20 -14.49 2.67
N GLY A 44 -11.02 -15.56 1.88
CA GLY A 44 -11.37 -15.68 0.46
C GLY A 44 -10.23 -15.23 -0.47
N LYS A 45 -10.48 -15.21 -1.78
CA LYS A 45 -9.45 -15.02 -2.81
C LYS A 45 -8.65 -13.73 -2.58
N ILE A 46 -7.32 -13.83 -2.54
CA ILE A 46 -6.39 -12.72 -2.27
C ILE A 46 -6.47 -11.67 -3.38
N ALA A 47 -6.32 -12.08 -4.64
CA ALA A 47 -6.14 -11.16 -5.77
C ALA A 47 -7.28 -10.15 -5.93
N PRO A 48 -8.58 -10.52 -5.94
CA PRO A 48 -9.65 -9.54 -6.03
C PRO A 48 -9.66 -8.53 -4.86
N ARG A 49 -9.27 -8.96 -3.66
CA ARG A 49 -9.27 -8.11 -2.47
C ARG A 49 -8.10 -7.15 -2.45
N LEU A 50 -6.92 -7.59 -2.92
CA LEU A 50 -5.77 -6.70 -3.13
C LEU A 50 -6.09 -5.64 -4.18
N VAL A 51 -6.70 -6.05 -5.32
CA VAL A 51 -7.11 -5.10 -6.36
C VAL A 51 -8.13 -4.10 -5.81
N ALA A 52 -9.12 -4.56 -5.03
CA ALA A 52 -10.07 -3.67 -4.37
C ALA A 52 -9.37 -2.64 -3.48
N SER A 53 -8.42 -3.11 -2.64
CA SER A 53 -7.63 -2.27 -1.73
C SER A 53 -6.74 -1.24 -2.44
N CYS A 54 -6.39 -1.47 -3.70
CA CYS A 54 -5.55 -0.59 -4.53
C CYS A 54 -6.35 0.16 -5.62
N SER A 55 -7.68 0.03 -5.65
CA SER A 55 -8.52 0.68 -6.66
C SER A 55 -8.74 2.14 -6.34
N ILE A 56 -7.70 2.96 -6.59
CA ILE A 56 -7.71 4.41 -6.37
C ILE A 56 -8.83 5.05 -7.18
N PRO A 57 -9.78 5.77 -6.55
CA PRO A 57 -10.82 6.51 -7.23
C PRO A 57 -10.25 7.45 -8.30
N ILE A 58 -11.03 7.71 -9.35
CA ILE A 58 -10.64 8.53 -10.50
C ILE A 58 -9.65 7.82 -11.44
N VAL A 59 -8.78 6.94 -10.90
CA VAL A 59 -7.77 6.19 -11.68
C VAL A 59 -8.31 4.84 -12.11
N PHE A 60 -8.84 4.06 -11.18
CA PHE A 60 -9.34 2.71 -11.44
C PHE A 60 -10.87 2.61 -11.25
N ARG A 61 -11.47 1.69 -12.01
CA ARG A 61 -12.85 1.30 -11.76
C ARG A 61 -12.93 0.54 -10.43
N PRO A 62 -14.06 0.66 -9.71
CA PRO A 62 -14.30 -0.15 -8.52
C PRO A 62 -14.20 -1.65 -8.82
N MET A 63 -13.62 -2.41 -7.91
CA MET A 63 -13.62 -3.87 -7.97
C MET A 63 -14.94 -4.41 -7.43
N VAL A 64 -15.58 -5.29 -8.19
CA VAL A 64 -16.83 -5.92 -7.75
C VAL A 64 -16.51 -7.28 -7.11
N ILE A 65 -16.90 -7.47 -5.85
CA ILE A 65 -16.79 -8.73 -5.12
C ILE A 65 -18.16 -9.08 -4.54
N ASN A 66 -18.71 -10.20 -4.98
CA ASN A 66 -20.05 -10.69 -4.57
C ASN A 66 -21.17 -9.64 -4.77
N GLY A 67 -21.10 -8.88 -5.86
CA GLY A 67 -22.09 -7.85 -6.19
C GLY A 67 -21.92 -6.51 -5.50
N VAL A 68 -20.91 -6.34 -4.63
CA VAL A 68 -20.59 -5.08 -3.93
C VAL A 68 -19.37 -4.42 -4.57
N HIS A 69 -19.42 -3.07 -4.70
CA HIS A 69 -18.37 -2.27 -5.32
C HIS A 69 -17.38 -1.78 -4.26
N TYR A 70 -16.11 -2.10 -4.46
CA TYR A 70 -15.02 -1.72 -3.55
C TYR A 70 -13.99 -0.84 -4.24
N ILE A 71 -13.49 0.13 -3.50
CA ILE A 71 -12.39 1.01 -3.89
C ILE A 71 -11.30 0.98 -2.82
N ASP A 72 -10.21 1.71 -3.06
CA ASP A 72 -9.06 1.83 -2.17
C ASP A 72 -9.47 2.06 -0.71
N GLY A 73 -8.90 1.26 0.18
CA GLY A 73 -9.17 1.33 1.62
C GLY A 73 -8.81 2.67 2.25
N GLY A 74 -7.85 3.37 1.65
CA GLY A 74 -7.40 4.67 2.11
C GLY A 74 -8.47 5.76 2.10
N VAL A 75 -9.59 5.57 1.41
CA VAL A 75 -10.73 6.51 1.47
C VAL A 75 -11.24 6.66 2.89
N PHE A 76 -11.39 5.56 3.61
CA PHE A 76 -11.85 5.56 5.01
C PHE A 76 -10.73 5.31 6.01
N GLN A 77 -9.79 4.40 5.69
CA GLN A 77 -8.73 3.97 6.61
C GLN A 77 -7.42 3.70 5.85
N ASN A 78 -6.64 4.74 5.62
CA ASN A 78 -5.34 4.59 4.93
C ASN A 78 -4.28 3.95 5.84
N LEU A 79 -4.41 4.10 7.15
CA LEU A 79 -3.59 3.42 8.16
C LEU A 79 -4.52 2.53 9.00
N PRO A 80 -4.84 1.30 8.56
CA PRO A 80 -5.98 0.52 9.06
C PRO A 80 -5.71 -0.16 10.41
N ILE A 81 -5.16 0.57 11.39
CA ILE A 81 -4.93 0.12 12.75
C ILE A 81 -6.22 -0.37 13.43
N PRO A 82 -7.38 0.30 13.28
CA PRO A 82 -8.62 -0.18 13.88
C PRO A 82 -8.99 -1.60 13.47
N ALA A 83 -8.60 -2.05 12.27
CA ALA A 83 -8.88 -3.40 11.78
C ALA A 83 -8.24 -4.51 12.63
N ILE A 84 -7.14 -4.21 13.32
CA ILE A 84 -6.37 -5.21 14.11
C ILE A 84 -6.15 -4.81 15.57
N ARG A 85 -6.45 -3.56 15.97
CA ARG A 85 -6.09 -3.04 17.30
C ARG A 85 -6.58 -3.90 18.46
N SER A 86 -7.81 -4.40 18.37
CA SER A 86 -8.40 -5.23 19.43
C SER A 86 -7.85 -6.66 19.49
N MET A 87 -7.08 -7.08 18.48
CA MET A 87 -6.54 -8.43 18.36
C MET A 87 -5.03 -8.49 18.68
N CYS A 88 -4.40 -7.34 18.89
CA CYS A 88 -2.96 -7.23 19.09
C CYS A 88 -2.65 -6.51 20.39
N ASP A 89 -1.70 -7.04 21.18
CA ASP A 89 -1.18 -6.39 22.39
C ASP A 89 -0.40 -5.12 22.01
N LYS A 90 0.36 -5.19 20.90
CA LYS A 90 1.12 -4.08 20.35
C LYS A 90 0.93 -3.96 18.85
N VAL A 91 0.83 -2.72 18.36
CA VAL A 91 0.70 -2.40 16.95
C VAL A 91 1.81 -1.46 16.52
N ILE A 92 2.59 -1.89 15.53
CA ILE A 92 3.59 -1.08 14.84
C ILE A 92 2.97 -0.68 13.52
N ALA A 93 2.88 0.61 13.26
CA ALA A 93 2.27 1.16 12.05
C ALA A 93 3.31 1.84 11.18
N PHE A 94 3.27 1.54 9.87
CA PHE A 94 4.14 2.13 8.86
C PHE A 94 3.31 2.99 7.91
N SER A 95 3.72 4.24 7.71
CA SER A 95 3.15 5.14 6.72
C SER A 95 4.23 5.54 5.71
N VAL A 96 3.95 5.32 4.43
CA VAL A 96 4.89 5.67 3.33
C VAL A 96 4.56 7.02 2.70
N ARG A 97 3.56 7.73 3.21
CA ARG A 97 3.07 8.94 2.58
C ARG A 97 3.10 10.12 3.53
N ARG A 98 3.85 11.14 3.12
CA ARG A 98 3.80 12.49 3.67
C ARG A 98 3.18 13.43 2.65
N MET A 99 2.37 14.38 3.12
CA MET A 99 1.83 15.41 2.27
C MET A 99 2.80 16.59 2.23
N GLU A 100 3.42 16.81 1.07
CA GLU A 100 4.27 17.98 0.86
C GLU A 100 3.43 19.19 0.43
N PRO A 101 3.85 20.41 0.85
CA PRO A 101 3.31 21.64 0.27
C PRO A 101 3.53 21.65 -1.24
N GLU A 102 2.52 22.02 -1.99
CA GLU A 102 2.55 22.04 -3.45
C GLU A 102 1.81 23.28 -3.95
N THR A 103 2.35 23.92 -5.00
CA THR A 103 1.68 25.05 -5.65
C THR A 103 0.42 24.55 -6.36
N TYR A 104 -0.68 25.25 -6.16
CA TYR A 104 -1.96 24.95 -6.81
C TYR A 104 -1.82 24.99 -8.34
N LYS A 105 -2.45 24.03 -9.00
CA LYS A 105 -2.58 23.96 -10.46
C LYS A 105 -4.05 24.09 -10.81
N ASP A 106 -4.38 25.02 -11.71
CA ASP A 106 -5.76 25.25 -12.15
C ASP A 106 -6.24 24.14 -13.09
N ASN A 107 -6.57 23.01 -12.49
CA ASN A 107 -7.00 21.81 -13.19
C ASN A 107 -7.92 20.99 -12.28
N LEU A 108 -9.11 20.65 -12.77
CA LEU A 108 -10.11 19.89 -12.01
C LEU A 108 -9.59 18.53 -11.55
N LEU A 109 -8.86 17.81 -12.40
CA LEU A 109 -8.29 16.50 -12.05
C LEU A 109 -7.23 16.66 -10.93
N TYR A 110 -6.38 17.71 -11.03
CA TYR A 110 -5.42 18.03 -9.97
C TYR A 110 -6.15 18.32 -8.66
N THR A 111 -7.20 19.15 -8.70
CA THR A 111 -7.99 19.49 -7.50
C THR A 111 -8.59 18.24 -6.87
N ALA A 112 -9.19 17.35 -7.69
CA ALA A 112 -9.79 16.11 -7.20
C ALA A 112 -8.75 15.17 -6.57
N THR A 113 -7.61 14.97 -7.23
CA THR A 113 -6.54 14.10 -6.71
C THR A 113 -5.87 14.68 -5.46
N ARG A 114 -5.75 16.02 -5.40
CA ARG A 114 -5.20 16.71 -4.22
C ARG A 114 -6.16 16.61 -3.02
N ALA A 115 -7.46 16.85 -3.24
CA ALA A 115 -8.49 16.69 -2.21
C ALA A 115 -8.52 15.24 -1.67
N TYR A 116 -8.44 14.25 -2.56
CA TYR A 116 -8.32 12.84 -2.20
C TYR A 116 -7.08 12.57 -1.32
N SER A 117 -5.94 13.17 -1.68
CA SER A 117 -4.71 13.06 -0.87
C SER A 117 -4.86 13.68 0.52
N MET A 118 -5.59 14.80 0.63
CA MET A 118 -5.86 15.46 1.92
C MET A 118 -6.75 14.60 2.82
N MET A 119 -7.73 13.90 2.25
CA MET A 119 -8.56 12.93 2.97
C MET A 119 -7.72 11.83 3.62
N PHE A 120 -6.78 11.26 2.89
CA PHE A 120 -5.87 10.24 3.42
C PHE A 120 -5.08 10.74 4.62
N MET A 121 -4.52 11.94 4.52
CA MET A 121 -3.72 12.50 5.61
C MET A 121 -4.55 12.70 6.87
N SER A 122 -5.78 13.16 6.74
CA SER A 122 -6.69 13.30 7.88
C SER A 122 -6.93 11.96 8.59
N ASN A 123 -7.16 10.90 7.82
CA ASN A 123 -7.36 9.55 8.36
C ASN A 123 -6.09 9.00 9.03
N ILE A 124 -4.91 9.17 8.41
CA ILE A 124 -3.63 8.77 9.00
C ILE A 124 -3.40 9.46 10.34
N MET A 125 -3.63 10.77 10.42
CA MET A 125 -3.45 11.54 11.66
C MET A 125 -4.36 11.07 12.80
N ALA A 126 -5.57 10.62 12.48
CA ALA A 126 -6.50 10.06 13.46
C ALA A 126 -6.03 8.67 13.94
N ASP A 127 -5.75 7.78 12.98
CA ASP A 127 -5.47 6.37 13.27
C ASP A 127 -4.06 6.15 13.83
N SER A 128 -3.07 6.99 13.49
CA SER A 128 -1.69 6.88 14.01
C SER A 128 -1.61 6.93 15.54
N LYS A 129 -2.55 7.60 16.20
CA LYS A 129 -2.63 7.68 17.67
C LYS A 129 -2.98 6.33 18.32
N LEU A 130 -3.45 5.38 17.55
CA LEU A 130 -3.80 4.03 18.01
C LEU A 130 -2.60 3.06 17.93
N ALA A 131 -1.50 3.47 17.30
CA ALA A 131 -0.28 2.68 17.23
C ALA A 131 0.53 2.81 18.53
N ASP A 132 1.17 1.71 18.95
CA ASP A 132 2.20 1.74 20.00
C ASP A 132 3.52 2.32 19.45
N VAL A 133 3.81 2.05 18.17
CA VAL A 133 4.92 2.67 17.42
C VAL A 133 4.41 3.11 16.06
N TYR A 134 4.54 4.39 15.75
CA TYR A 134 4.22 4.96 14.45
C TYR A 134 5.50 5.33 13.71
N ILE A 135 5.68 4.81 12.53
CA ILE A 135 6.84 5.01 11.66
C ILE A 135 6.38 5.69 10.39
N GLU A 136 6.81 6.92 10.19
CA GLU A 136 6.60 7.66 8.96
C GLU A 136 7.88 7.61 8.13
N LEU A 137 7.79 7.02 6.94
CA LEU A 137 8.93 6.84 6.05
C LEU A 137 9.16 8.11 5.23
N ASN A 138 10.41 8.54 5.16
CA ASN A 138 10.79 9.72 4.38
C ASN A 138 10.87 9.38 2.89
N THR A 139 9.84 9.77 2.14
CA THR A 139 9.76 9.60 0.68
C THR A 139 10.01 10.90 -0.09
N ASN A 140 10.56 11.93 0.56
CA ASN A 140 10.78 13.22 -0.05
C ASN A 140 11.70 13.13 -1.28
N GLY A 141 11.30 13.82 -2.35
CA GLY A 141 12.02 13.83 -3.61
C GLY A 141 11.82 12.58 -4.47
N CYS A 142 10.97 11.62 -4.05
CA CYS A 142 10.69 10.41 -4.81
C CYS A 142 9.34 10.51 -5.50
N SER A 143 9.31 10.22 -6.79
CA SER A 143 8.07 10.08 -7.55
C SER A 143 7.53 8.66 -7.40
N VAL A 144 6.22 8.51 -7.26
CA VAL A 144 5.54 7.19 -7.26
C VAL A 144 5.70 6.42 -8.58
N TYR A 145 6.15 7.10 -9.64
CA TYR A 145 6.37 6.51 -10.95
C TYR A 145 7.85 6.25 -11.27
N ASP A 146 8.76 6.65 -10.37
CA ASP A 146 10.20 6.47 -10.55
C ASP A 146 10.71 5.26 -9.76
N ILE A 147 10.92 4.17 -10.46
CA ILE A 147 11.43 2.92 -9.91
C ILE A 147 12.96 2.84 -9.86
N SER A 148 13.67 3.83 -10.41
CA SER A 148 15.14 3.84 -10.44
C SER A 148 15.74 4.03 -9.05
N ASN A 149 15.00 4.65 -8.13
CA ASN A 149 15.42 4.96 -6.77
C ASN A 149 15.02 3.91 -5.72
N ILE A 150 14.53 2.73 -6.14
CA ILE A 150 14.10 1.68 -5.19
C ILE A 150 15.17 1.31 -4.16
N PRO A 151 16.47 1.09 -4.52
CA PRO A 151 17.49 0.76 -3.53
C PRO A 151 17.71 1.86 -2.48
N GLU A 152 17.61 3.12 -2.88
CA GLU A 152 17.72 4.25 -1.96
C GLU A 152 16.50 4.38 -1.05
N LEU A 153 15.29 4.22 -1.60
CA LEU A 153 14.06 4.19 -0.81
C LEU A 153 14.06 3.07 0.23
N PHE A 154 14.56 1.90 -0.15
CA PHE A 154 14.71 0.78 0.77
C PHE A 154 15.65 1.12 1.93
N ARG A 155 16.83 1.68 1.65
CA ARG A 155 17.79 2.07 2.69
C ARG A 155 17.23 3.14 3.63
N ARG A 156 16.55 4.16 3.10
CA ARG A 156 15.89 5.19 3.92
C ARG A 156 14.82 4.58 4.81
N GLY A 157 13.90 3.81 4.22
CA GLY A 157 12.83 3.17 4.98
C GLY A 157 13.34 2.24 6.07
N TYR A 158 14.41 1.50 5.78
CA TYR A 158 15.08 0.66 6.78
C TYR A 158 15.69 1.47 7.92
N SER A 159 16.41 2.56 7.59
CA SER A 159 17.01 3.46 8.57
C SER A 159 15.96 4.13 9.46
N ASP A 160 14.90 4.66 8.83
CA ASP A 160 13.80 5.33 9.55
C ASP A 160 13.10 4.35 10.51
N ALA A 161 12.84 3.13 10.02
CA ALA A 161 12.22 2.08 10.83
C ALA A 161 13.11 1.68 12.02
N CYS A 162 14.41 1.47 11.82
CA CYS A 162 15.34 1.15 12.89
C CYS A 162 15.38 2.25 13.95
N SER A 163 15.51 3.51 13.54
CA SER A 163 15.58 4.65 14.46
C SER A 163 14.31 4.80 15.30
N ALA A 164 13.14 4.62 14.67
CA ALA A 164 11.86 4.69 15.37
C ALA A 164 11.68 3.53 16.36
N LEU A 165 12.04 2.32 15.96
CA LEU A 165 11.94 1.13 16.82
C LEU A 165 12.91 1.22 18.00
N GLU A 166 14.16 1.64 17.78
CA GLU A 166 15.15 1.84 18.85
C GLU A 166 14.68 2.90 19.85
N SER A 167 14.10 4.01 19.34
CA SER A 167 13.51 5.07 20.19
C SER A 167 12.32 4.55 21.02
N ALA A 168 11.61 3.54 20.53
CA ALA A 168 10.52 2.88 21.24
C ALA A 168 11.00 1.72 22.17
N GLY A 169 12.32 1.54 22.34
CA GLY A 169 12.90 0.54 23.23
C GLY A 169 13.06 -0.86 22.63
N TYR A 170 12.90 -1.00 21.32
CA TYR A 170 13.20 -2.26 20.62
C TYR A 170 14.67 -2.28 20.21
N HIS A 171 15.37 -3.36 20.51
CA HIS A 171 16.77 -3.50 20.15
C HIS A 171 16.97 -4.47 19.00
N ARG A 172 17.91 -4.12 18.13
CA ARG A 172 18.27 -4.98 17.02
C ARG A 172 18.93 -6.27 17.54
N VAL A 173 18.45 -7.41 17.04
CA VAL A 173 18.99 -8.74 17.37
C VAL A 173 20.04 -9.20 16.35
N LEU A 174 19.95 -8.71 15.09
CA LEU A 174 20.85 -9.08 14.00
C LEU A 174 21.85 -7.95 13.70
N PRO A 175 23.13 -8.29 13.36
CA PRO A 175 24.11 -7.31 12.96
C PRO A 175 23.69 -6.58 11.66
N PRO A 176 24.08 -5.30 11.50
CA PRO A 176 23.69 -4.47 10.35
C PRO A 176 24.15 -5.02 8.99
N GLU A 177 25.17 -5.85 8.98
CA GLU A 177 25.79 -6.39 7.77
C GLU A 177 24.95 -7.48 7.08
N VAL A 178 23.89 -7.99 7.73
CA VAL A 178 23.03 -9.06 7.19
C VAL A 178 21.90 -8.52 6.31
N ILE A 179 21.73 -7.20 6.24
CA ILE A 179 20.61 -6.60 5.51
C ILE A 179 21.15 -5.85 4.29
N GLU A 180 21.59 -6.61 3.31
CA GLU A 180 21.68 -6.14 1.94
C GLU A 180 20.30 -6.23 1.28
N PHE A 181 19.96 -5.19 0.52
CA PHE A 181 18.82 -5.25 -0.38
C PHE A 181 19.16 -6.27 -1.47
N HIS A 182 18.67 -7.49 -1.29
CA HIS A 182 18.65 -8.47 -2.37
C HIS A 182 17.35 -8.22 -3.15
N PRO A 183 17.42 -7.66 -4.36
CA PRO A 183 16.24 -7.60 -5.20
C PRO A 183 15.73 -9.03 -5.35
N LEU A 184 14.41 -9.22 -5.21
CA LEU A 184 13.74 -10.54 -5.30
C LEU A 184 14.06 -11.32 -6.60
N THR A 185 14.91 -10.75 -7.45
CA THR A 185 15.37 -11.27 -8.74
C THR A 185 16.42 -12.38 -8.65
N GLU A 186 17.13 -12.56 -7.52
CA GLU A 186 18.19 -13.57 -7.43
C GLU A 186 17.69 -15.01 -7.24
N GLN A 187 16.41 -15.20 -6.88
CA GLN A 187 15.82 -16.55 -6.71
C GLN A 187 14.70 -16.88 -7.70
N ARG A 188 14.33 -15.97 -8.58
CA ARG A 188 13.35 -16.23 -9.65
C ARG A 188 14.01 -15.98 -10.99
N PRO A 189 13.74 -16.81 -12.04
CA PRO A 189 14.25 -16.56 -13.38
C PRO A 189 13.88 -15.11 -13.76
N GLU A 190 14.83 -14.39 -14.33
CA GLU A 190 14.78 -12.96 -14.68
C GLU A 190 13.42 -12.56 -15.30
N LYS A 191 12.45 -12.27 -14.47
CA LYS A 191 11.30 -11.50 -14.89
C LYS A 191 11.70 -10.03 -14.75
N ASN A 192 11.94 -9.40 -15.89
CA ASN A 192 12.22 -7.98 -15.92
C ASN A 192 10.95 -7.21 -15.51
N TYR A 193 10.79 -7.03 -14.20
CA TYR A 193 9.63 -6.34 -13.60
C TYR A 193 9.47 -4.93 -14.17
N GLU A 194 10.58 -4.28 -14.53
CA GLU A 194 10.55 -2.96 -15.18
C GLU A 194 9.85 -3.02 -16.54
N GLN A 195 10.14 -4.05 -17.34
CA GLN A 195 9.45 -4.25 -18.62
C GLN A 195 8.00 -4.67 -18.41
N ILE A 196 7.72 -5.47 -17.39
CA ILE A 196 6.35 -5.87 -17.04
C ILE A 196 5.56 -4.63 -16.63
N ILE A 197 6.08 -3.83 -15.71
CA ILE A 197 5.45 -2.58 -15.25
C ILE A 197 5.29 -1.62 -16.44
N LYS A 198 6.33 -1.34 -17.22
CA LYS A 198 6.26 -0.50 -18.42
C LYS A 198 5.25 -1.02 -19.44
N LYS A 199 5.19 -2.34 -19.67
CA LYS A 199 4.22 -2.97 -20.58
C LYS A 199 2.78 -2.82 -20.10
N TYR A 200 2.54 -2.97 -18.79
CA TYR A 200 1.20 -2.77 -18.23
C TYR A 200 0.81 -1.29 -18.22
N PHE A 201 1.68 -0.38 -17.79
CA PHE A 201 1.40 1.06 -17.80
C PHE A 201 1.33 1.66 -19.22
N SER A 202 2.08 1.18 -20.20
CA SER A 202 1.97 1.63 -21.59
C SER A 202 0.60 1.29 -22.24
N ARG A 203 -0.05 0.23 -21.77
CA ARG A 203 -1.44 -0.08 -22.17
C ARG A 203 -2.45 0.95 -21.64
N PHE A 204 -2.12 1.69 -20.60
CA PHE A 204 -2.95 2.74 -20.01
C PHE A 204 -2.76 4.10 -20.64
N GLN A 205 -1.70 4.30 -21.45
CA GLN A 205 -1.43 5.57 -22.14
C GLN A 205 -2.05 5.64 -23.55
N LYS A 206 -2.61 4.54 -24.07
CA LYS A 206 -3.25 4.51 -25.39
C LYS A 206 -4.77 4.39 -25.23
N LYS A 207 -5.40 5.54 -24.94
CA LYS A 207 -6.76 5.90 -25.38
C LYS A 207 -6.99 7.38 -25.13
#